data_a5c4b79c2fc7710437c6836731fa483f
#
_entry.id   a5c4b79c2fc7710437c6836731fa483f
#
_cell.length_a   1.000
_cell.length_b   1.000
_cell.length_c   1.000
_cell.angle_alpha   90.00
_cell.angle_beta   90.00
_cell.angle_gamma   90.00
#
_symmetry.space_group_name_H-M   'P 1'
#
loop_
_entity.id
_entity.type
_entity.pdbx_description
1 polymer ?
#
loop_
_entity_poly.entity_id
_entity_poly.type
_entity_poly.pdbx_seq_one_letter_code
_entity_poly.pdbx_strand_id
1 'polypeptide(L)'
;MTDEEYKAWCAHFDDRPKTTDDCYTPRQVIDFVEDYFCSYYNIDRSKIIRPFYPGGDYEHEDYTDKVVLDNPPFSLLAKIVQFYQKNGVKFVLYCNGTTGTTKMHGLLTYHIGGTVIYENGARVNTAFVTNMNETEAIVSDRDFSDRLEKLTNKGTRVKCQYEIDEITLATVKKCDWVLLKSEIIEDIHKTRKDSFGIGYKITKEAGIRRNEAERKAGYVTRN
;
A
#
# COMPACT_ATOMS: atom_id res chain seq x y z
N MET A 1 3.34 -6.33 21.96
CA MET A 1 3.28 -7.80 21.71
C MET A 1 4.71 -8.31 21.65
N THR A 2 5.09 -9.25 22.52
CA THR A 2 6.43 -9.88 22.53
C THR A 2 6.54 -10.88 21.37
N ASP A 3 7.77 -11.32 21.04
CA ASP A 3 7.97 -12.35 20.01
C ASP A 3 7.32 -13.70 20.36
N GLU A 4 7.21 -14.00 21.66
CA GLU A 4 6.54 -15.21 22.15
C GLU A 4 5.02 -15.11 22.02
N GLU A 5 4.45 -13.97 22.36
CA GLU A 5 3.02 -13.67 22.15
C GLU A 5 2.66 -13.70 20.67
N TYR A 6 3.56 -13.18 19.80
CA TYR A 6 3.37 -13.22 18.35
C TYR A 6 3.42 -14.65 17.80
N LYS A 7 4.37 -15.50 18.27
CA LYS A 7 4.46 -16.90 17.86
C LYS A 7 3.27 -17.73 18.35
N ALA A 8 2.85 -17.53 19.60
CA ALA A 8 1.66 -18.19 20.14
C ALA A 8 0.40 -17.80 19.39
N TRP A 9 0.32 -16.53 19.02
CA TRP A 9 -0.76 -15.99 18.20
C TRP A 9 -0.79 -16.59 16.78
N CYS A 10 0.36 -16.71 16.09
CA CYS A 10 0.46 -17.36 14.81
C CYS A 10 0.07 -18.86 14.88
N ALA A 11 0.52 -19.58 15.92
CA ALA A 11 0.25 -21.01 16.10
C ALA A 11 -1.24 -21.33 16.27
N HIS A 12 -2.01 -20.40 16.84
CA HIS A 12 -3.46 -20.58 17.02
C HIS A 12 -4.24 -20.73 15.70
N PHE A 13 -3.64 -20.35 14.57
CA PHE A 13 -4.26 -20.36 13.23
C PHE A 13 -3.80 -21.46 12.29
N ASP A 14 -2.86 -22.32 12.72
CA ASP A 14 -2.28 -23.36 11.86
C ASP A 14 -3.28 -24.44 11.45
N ASP A 15 -4.35 -24.65 12.18
CA ASP A 15 -5.34 -25.71 11.96
C ASP A 15 -6.53 -25.32 11.05
N ARG A 16 -6.59 -24.07 10.56
CA ARG A 16 -7.67 -23.61 9.67
C ARG A 16 -7.24 -23.54 8.22
N PRO A 17 -8.17 -23.79 7.26
CA PRO A 17 -7.89 -23.46 5.85
C PRO A 17 -7.53 -21.98 5.74
N LYS A 18 -6.28 -21.71 5.33
CA LYS A 18 -5.78 -20.33 5.19
C LYS A 18 -6.47 -19.64 4.03
N THR A 19 -7.05 -18.48 4.29
CA THR A 19 -7.67 -17.62 3.29
C THR A 19 -6.71 -16.48 2.88
N THR A 20 -7.06 -15.70 1.88
CA THR A 20 -6.30 -14.50 1.50
C THR A 20 -6.30 -13.42 2.59
N ASP A 21 -7.21 -13.51 3.55
CA ASP A 21 -7.29 -12.60 4.70
C ASP A 21 -6.37 -13.01 5.86
N ASP A 22 -5.81 -14.23 5.81
CA ASP A 22 -4.86 -14.76 6.80
C ASP A 22 -3.39 -14.45 6.40
N CYS A 23 -3.15 -13.30 5.81
CA CYS A 23 -1.82 -12.85 5.42
C CYS A 23 -1.10 -12.16 6.59
N TYR A 24 -0.53 -12.96 7.52
CA TYR A 24 0.25 -12.39 8.63
C TYR A 24 1.54 -11.78 8.11
N THR A 25 1.75 -10.53 8.49
CA THR A 25 2.91 -9.76 8.05
C THR A 25 4.15 -10.18 8.86
N PRO A 26 5.27 -10.56 8.21
CA PRO A 26 6.50 -10.88 8.91
C PRO A 26 6.97 -9.71 9.79
N ARG A 27 7.49 -10.00 10.99
CA ARG A 27 7.90 -9.00 11.97
C ARG A 27 8.84 -7.95 11.38
N GLN A 28 9.83 -8.38 10.62
CA GLN A 28 10.79 -7.47 9.95
C GLN A 28 10.15 -6.52 8.96
N VAL A 29 9.03 -6.92 8.33
CA VAL A 29 8.25 -6.05 7.44
C VAL A 29 7.47 -5.03 8.27
N ILE A 30 6.86 -5.47 9.38
CA ILE A 30 6.15 -4.59 10.30
C ILE A 30 7.08 -3.47 10.79
N ASP A 31 8.24 -3.84 11.32
CA ASP A 31 9.20 -2.89 11.90
C ASP A 31 9.70 -1.89 10.83
N PHE A 32 10.02 -2.39 9.64
CA PHE A 32 10.49 -1.54 8.53
C PHE A 32 9.41 -0.56 8.04
N VAL A 33 8.18 -1.03 7.89
CA VAL A 33 7.04 -0.21 7.46
C VAL A 33 6.70 0.84 8.51
N GLU A 34 6.75 0.46 9.79
CA GLU A 34 6.55 1.38 10.90
C GLU A 34 7.61 2.48 10.92
N ASP A 35 8.90 2.12 10.78
CA ASP A 35 10.00 3.09 10.69
C ASP A 35 9.79 4.10 9.56
N TYR A 36 9.41 3.59 8.38
CA TYR A 36 9.19 4.44 7.22
C TYR A 36 8.04 5.42 7.43
N PHE A 37 6.86 4.95 7.84
CA PHE A 37 5.70 5.82 7.97
C PHE A 37 5.77 6.74 9.19
N CYS A 38 6.39 6.31 10.28
CA CYS A 38 6.67 7.19 11.42
C CYS A 38 7.57 8.36 11.00
N SER A 39 8.61 8.08 10.21
CA SER A 39 9.49 9.12 9.67
C SER A 39 8.76 10.01 8.65
N TYR A 40 8.03 9.42 7.71
CA TYR A 40 7.38 10.15 6.62
C TYR A 40 6.30 11.12 7.11
N TYR A 41 5.46 10.68 8.06
CA TYR A 41 4.34 11.45 8.60
C TYR A 41 4.61 12.05 9.97
N ASN A 42 5.83 11.95 10.50
CA ASN A 42 6.21 12.42 11.84
C ASN A 42 5.27 11.86 12.93
N ILE A 43 5.03 10.54 12.92
CA ILE A 43 4.18 9.84 13.87
C ILE A 43 5.03 9.40 15.07
N ASP A 44 4.58 9.73 16.28
CA ASP A 44 5.13 9.13 17.51
C ASP A 44 4.73 7.64 17.57
N ARG A 45 5.71 6.74 17.67
CA ARG A 45 5.46 5.30 17.72
C ARG A 45 4.55 4.87 18.88
N SER A 46 4.57 5.58 19.99
CA SER A 46 3.69 5.31 21.13
C SER A 46 2.20 5.50 20.81
N LYS A 47 1.90 6.20 19.73
CA LYS A 47 0.54 6.44 19.23
C LYS A 47 0.04 5.40 18.23
N ILE A 48 0.89 4.45 17.81
CA ILE A 48 0.49 3.42 16.88
C ILE A 48 -0.38 2.38 17.57
N ILE A 49 -1.50 2.04 16.92
CA ILE A 49 -2.40 0.97 17.32
C ILE A 49 -2.61 0.00 16.15
N ARG A 50 -2.75 -1.30 16.49
CA ARG A 50 -2.95 -2.40 15.54
C ARG A 50 -4.18 -3.21 15.93
N PRO A 51 -5.37 -2.84 15.46
CA PRO A 51 -6.63 -3.46 15.89
C PRO A 51 -6.96 -4.77 15.18
N PHE A 52 -6.21 -5.13 14.10
CA PHE A 52 -6.50 -6.33 13.29
C PHE A 52 -5.73 -7.54 13.80
N TYR A 53 -5.98 -7.92 15.04
CA TYR A 53 -5.55 -9.19 15.62
C TYR A 53 -6.76 -10.12 15.79
N PRO A 54 -6.57 -11.45 15.85
CA PRO A 54 -7.68 -12.36 16.05
C PRO A 54 -8.46 -12.10 17.33
N GLY A 55 -9.75 -11.89 17.18
CA GLY A 55 -10.64 -11.47 18.28
C GLY A 55 -10.64 -9.97 18.56
N GLY A 56 -9.86 -9.19 17.83
CA GLY A 56 -9.90 -7.72 17.87
C GLY A 56 -11.21 -7.18 17.27
N ASP A 57 -11.68 -6.09 17.81
CA ASP A 57 -12.88 -5.39 17.34
C ASP A 57 -12.54 -3.95 16.96
N TYR A 58 -12.17 -3.74 15.70
CA TYR A 58 -11.78 -2.43 15.21
C TYR A 58 -12.92 -1.38 15.26
N GLU A 59 -14.17 -1.79 15.41
CA GLU A 59 -15.32 -0.87 15.52
C GLU A 59 -15.47 -0.29 16.93
N HIS A 60 -14.85 -0.92 17.96
CA HIS A 60 -14.97 -0.54 19.37
C HIS A 60 -13.64 -0.19 20.05
N GLU A 61 -12.56 -0.06 19.29
CA GLU A 61 -11.27 0.38 19.83
C GLU A 61 -11.26 1.88 20.16
N ASP A 62 -10.44 2.26 21.15
CA ASP A 62 -10.18 3.67 21.47
C ASP A 62 -9.09 4.26 20.57
N TYR A 63 -9.50 5.08 19.63
CA TYR A 63 -8.62 5.76 18.68
C TYR A 63 -8.18 7.16 19.12
N THR A 64 -8.48 7.59 20.36
CA THR A 64 -8.11 8.92 20.86
C THR A 64 -6.59 9.10 20.79
N ASP A 65 -6.13 10.13 20.07
CA ASP A 65 -4.71 10.42 19.82
C ASP A 65 -3.90 9.25 19.23
N LYS A 66 -4.54 8.30 18.59
CA LYS A 66 -3.90 7.14 17.96
C LYS A 66 -3.88 7.24 16.44
N VAL A 67 -2.95 6.50 15.87
CA VAL A 67 -2.83 6.26 14.42
C VAL A 67 -2.85 4.75 14.19
N VAL A 68 -3.75 4.29 13.35
CA VAL A 68 -3.76 2.88 12.95
C VAL A 68 -2.66 2.66 11.91
N LEU A 69 -1.74 1.74 12.18
CA LEU A 69 -0.76 1.25 11.20
C LEU A 69 -0.80 -0.26 11.24
N ASP A 70 -1.59 -0.87 10.34
CA ASP A 70 -1.89 -2.29 10.43
C ASP A 70 -2.27 -2.93 9.07
N ASN A 71 -2.26 -4.26 9.03
CA ASN A 71 -2.63 -5.08 7.89
C ASN A 71 -4.06 -5.64 8.08
N PRO A 72 -5.10 -4.97 7.54
CA PRO A 72 -6.48 -5.43 7.68
C PRO A 72 -6.77 -6.63 6.77
N PRO A 73 -7.84 -7.39 7.04
CA PRO A 73 -8.39 -8.32 6.07
C PRO A 73 -8.74 -7.61 4.76
N PHE A 74 -8.14 -8.02 3.64
CA PHE A 74 -8.30 -7.31 2.37
C PHE A 74 -9.73 -7.31 1.86
N SER A 75 -10.51 -8.34 2.17
CA SER A 75 -11.93 -8.42 1.85
C SER A 75 -12.77 -7.32 2.52
N LEU A 76 -12.34 -6.84 3.69
CA LEU A 76 -13.03 -5.83 4.50
C LEU A 76 -12.46 -4.41 4.33
N LEU A 77 -11.37 -4.24 3.58
CA LEU A 77 -10.64 -2.98 3.49
C LEU A 77 -11.53 -1.77 3.19
N ALA A 78 -12.45 -1.90 2.24
CA ALA A 78 -13.35 -0.79 1.87
C ALA A 78 -14.25 -0.37 3.03
N LYS A 79 -14.80 -1.34 3.79
CA LYS A 79 -15.64 -1.09 4.97
C LYS A 79 -14.83 -0.40 6.07
N ILE A 80 -13.62 -0.91 6.33
CA ILE A 80 -12.70 -0.37 7.34
C ILE A 80 -12.31 1.08 7.02
N VAL A 81 -11.93 1.35 5.78
CA VAL A 81 -11.58 2.71 5.34
C VAL A 81 -12.76 3.67 5.52
N GLN A 82 -13.97 3.27 5.12
CA GLN A 82 -15.17 4.08 5.32
C GLN A 82 -15.44 4.36 6.80
N PHE A 83 -15.30 3.34 7.66
CA PHE A 83 -15.45 3.48 9.11
C PHE A 83 -14.44 4.50 9.68
N TYR A 84 -13.16 4.37 9.34
CA TYR A 84 -12.12 5.28 9.83
C TYR A 84 -12.30 6.71 9.32
N GLN A 85 -12.64 6.89 8.06
CA GLN A 85 -12.93 8.22 7.51
C GLN A 85 -14.12 8.87 8.21
N LYS A 86 -15.21 8.13 8.43
CA LYS A 86 -16.42 8.62 9.12
C LYS A 86 -16.13 9.05 10.56
N ASN A 87 -15.24 8.35 11.24
CA ASN A 87 -14.91 8.59 12.66
C ASN A 87 -13.66 9.46 12.85
N GLY A 88 -13.08 10.01 11.78
CA GLY A 88 -11.91 10.88 11.86
C GLY A 88 -10.62 10.16 12.31
N VAL A 89 -10.59 8.82 12.24
CA VAL A 89 -9.43 8.02 12.63
C VAL A 89 -8.32 8.18 11.59
N LYS A 90 -7.10 8.46 12.04
CA LYS A 90 -5.91 8.49 11.19
C LYS A 90 -5.38 7.09 10.98
N PHE A 91 -5.01 6.75 9.75
CA PHE A 91 -4.55 5.40 9.44
C PHE A 91 -3.53 5.33 8.32
N VAL A 92 -2.73 4.28 8.35
CA VAL A 92 -1.95 3.70 7.25
C VAL A 92 -2.28 2.21 7.21
N LEU A 93 -2.93 1.74 6.15
CA LEU A 93 -3.35 0.34 6.02
C LEU A 93 -2.64 -0.34 4.87
N TYR A 94 -2.18 -1.57 5.12
CA TYR A 94 -1.71 -2.44 4.05
C TYR A 94 -2.86 -2.76 3.09
N CYS A 95 -2.54 -2.90 1.82
CA CYS A 95 -3.51 -3.26 0.81
C CYS A 95 -2.82 -3.93 -0.40
N ASN A 96 -3.61 -4.53 -1.26
CA ASN A 96 -3.10 -5.03 -2.52
C ASN A 96 -2.71 -3.86 -3.43
N GLY A 97 -1.59 -3.97 -4.15
CA GLY A 97 -1.09 -2.94 -5.06
C GLY A 97 -2.07 -2.52 -6.17
N THR A 98 -3.12 -3.30 -6.42
CA THR A 98 -4.20 -2.92 -7.34
C THR A 98 -5.34 -2.17 -6.64
N THR A 99 -5.40 -2.18 -5.30
CA THR A 99 -6.52 -1.59 -4.54
C THR A 99 -6.53 -0.06 -4.61
N GLY A 100 -5.34 0.59 -4.64
CA GLY A 100 -5.21 2.03 -4.72
C GLY A 100 -5.81 2.68 -5.93
N THR A 101 -6.21 1.86 -6.80
CA THR A 101 -6.75 2.22 -8.07
C THR A 101 -8.27 1.99 -8.11
N THR A 102 -8.92 1.68 -6.99
CA THR A 102 -10.37 1.53 -6.90
C THR A 102 -11.06 2.80 -6.38
N LYS A 103 -12.38 2.82 -6.35
CA LYS A 103 -13.26 3.98 -6.04
C LYS A 103 -13.02 4.73 -4.72
N MET A 104 -12.04 4.33 -3.91
CA MET A 104 -11.75 4.97 -2.62
C MET A 104 -11.01 6.31 -2.74
N HIS A 105 -10.85 6.83 -3.94
CA HIS A 105 -9.82 7.75 -4.35
C HIS A 105 -9.92 9.20 -3.87
N GLY A 106 -11.02 9.78 -3.71
CA GLY A 106 -11.10 11.24 -3.61
C GLY A 106 -10.32 11.88 -2.45
N LEU A 107 -9.98 11.12 -1.40
CA LEU A 107 -9.45 11.64 -0.14
C LEU A 107 -8.22 10.89 0.41
N LEU A 108 -7.73 9.85 -0.28
CA LEU A 108 -6.66 8.98 0.22
C LEU A 108 -5.37 9.17 -0.56
N THR A 109 -4.25 8.98 0.14
CA THR A 109 -2.92 8.87 -0.45
C THR A 109 -2.54 7.41 -0.57
N TYR A 110 -1.83 7.07 -1.63
CA TYR A 110 -1.42 5.74 -1.96
C TYR A 110 0.09 5.64 -2.04
N HIS A 111 0.69 4.84 -1.16
CA HIS A 111 2.11 4.55 -1.23
C HIS A 111 2.34 3.24 -1.96
N ILE A 112 3.13 3.28 -3.03
CA ILE A 112 3.54 2.10 -3.77
C ILE A 112 4.58 1.36 -2.93
N GLY A 113 4.27 0.12 -2.61
CA GLY A 113 5.19 -0.77 -1.91
C GLY A 113 5.93 -1.72 -2.85
N GLY A 114 5.93 -2.98 -2.52
CA GLY A 114 6.60 -4.03 -3.26
C GLY A 114 6.01 -5.40 -3.00
N THR A 115 6.57 -6.42 -3.64
CA THR A 115 6.13 -7.80 -3.39
C THR A 115 6.62 -8.24 -2.02
N VAL A 116 5.69 -8.54 -1.12
CA VAL A 116 5.93 -9.11 0.20
C VAL A 116 5.53 -10.58 0.20
N ILE A 117 6.34 -11.43 0.81
CA ILE A 117 5.98 -12.83 1.11
C ILE A 117 5.54 -12.84 2.57
N TYR A 118 4.27 -13.16 2.78
CA TYR A 118 3.64 -13.24 4.10
C TYR A 118 3.96 -14.58 4.78
N GLU A 119 3.69 -14.69 6.09
CA GLU A 119 4.02 -15.89 6.88
C GLU A 119 3.35 -17.17 6.35
N ASN A 120 2.17 -17.05 5.74
CA ASN A 120 1.47 -18.16 5.07
C ASN A 120 2.05 -18.52 3.69
N GLY A 121 3.15 -17.87 3.26
CA GLY A 121 3.79 -18.04 1.96
C GLY A 121 3.14 -17.30 0.81
N ALA A 122 2.05 -16.58 1.04
CA ALA A 122 1.39 -15.77 0.02
C ALA A 122 2.31 -14.64 -0.47
N ARG A 123 2.43 -14.51 -1.79
CA ARG A 123 3.18 -13.42 -2.44
C ARG A 123 2.22 -12.35 -2.90
N VAL A 124 2.21 -11.23 -2.23
CA VAL A 124 1.30 -10.11 -2.54
C VAL A 124 2.10 -8.89 -3.00
N ASN A 125 1.69 -8.29 -4.11
CA ASN A 125 2.13 -6.95 -4.45
C ASN A 125 1.45 -5.99 -3.48
N THR A 126 2.19 -5.62 -2.43
CA THR A 126 1.69 -4.84 -1.31
C THR A 126 1.87 -3.35 -1.56
N ALA A 127 0.88 -2.58 -1.19
CA ALA A 127 0.91 -1.13 -1.16
C ALA A 127 0.24 -0.65 0.14
N PHE A 128 0.18 0.67 0.34
CA PHE A 128 -0.37 1.25 1.56
C PHE A 128 -1.33 2.38 1.21
N VAL A 129 -2.47 2.41 1.88
CA VAL A 129 -3.47 3.46 1.75
C VAL A 129 -3.57 4.24 3.04
N THR A 130 -3.66 5.58 2.95
CA THR A 130 -3.69 6.44 4.12
C THR A 130 -4.53 7.71 3.91
N ASN A 131 -5.06 8.25 4.99
CA ASN A 131 -5.71 9.57 5.03
C ASN A 131 -4.83 10.65 5.70
N MET A 132 -3.55 10.37 5.89
CA MET A 132 -2.62 11.27 6.60
C MET A 132 -2.18 12.48 5.75
N ASN A 133 -2.40 12.45 4.44
CA ASN A 133 -1.99 13.52 3.53
C ASN A 133 -3.18 14.01 2.70
N GLU A 134 -3.33 15.33 2.61
CA GLU A 134 -4.45 15.95 1.89
C GLU A 134 -4.13 16.27 0.43
N THR A 135 -2.86 16.36 0.08
CA THR A 135 -2.40 16.85 -1.25
C THR A 135 -1.91 15.76 -2.17
N GLU A 136 -1.24 14.75 -1.64
CA GLU A 136 -0.69 13.65 -2.42
C GLU A 136 -1.75 12.60 -2.74
N ALA A 137 -1.76 12.12 -3.97
CA ALA A 137 -2.61 11.00 -4.38
C ALA A 137 -1.81 9.69 -4.40
N ILE A 138 -0.60 9.74 -4.96
CA ILE A 138 0.29 8.59 -5.08
C ILE A 138 1.70 9.01 -4.75
N VAL A 139 2.35 8.19 -3.95
CA VAL A 139 3.76 8.28 -3.63
C VAL A 139 4.46 7.02 -4.09
N SER A 140 5.49 7.18 -4.90
CA SER A 140 6.39 6.10 -5.31
C SER A 140 7.80 6.46 -4.85
N ASP A 141 8.31 5.69 -3.91
CA ASP A 141 9.64 5.76 -3.34
C ASP A 141 10.38 4.46 -3.68
N ARG A 142 11.43 4.58 -4.49
CA ARG A 142 12.17 3.43 -4.98
C ARG A 142 12.94 2.73 -3.88
N ASP A 143 13.60 3.47 -2.99
CA ASP A 143 14.39 2.89 -1.90
C ASP A 143 13.48 2.10 -0.95
N PHE A 144 12.36 2.69 -0.57
CA PHE A 144 11.35 2.02 0.23
C PHE A 144 10.88 0.71 -0.43
N SER A 145 10.48 0.77 -1.70
CA SER A 145 9.97 -0.39 -2.43
C SER A 145 11.01 -1.50 -2.58
N ASP A 146 12.26 -1.14 -2.93
CA ASP A 146 13.35 -2.10 -3.12
C ASP A 146 13.78 -2.74 -1.79
N ARG A 147 13.79 -1.98 -0.70
CA ARG A 147 14.09 -2.50 0.65
C ARG A 147 12.98 -3.40 1.15
N LEU A 148 11.72 -3.00 1.00
CA LEU A 148 10.56 -3.79 1.39
C LEU A 148 10.57 -5.17 0.69
N GLU A 149 10.84 -5.20 -0.61
CA GLU A 149 10.93 -6.48 -1.34
C GLU A 149 12.08 -7.37 -0.85
N LYS A 150 13.23 -6.78 -0.55
CA LYS A 150 14.41 -7.53 -0.08
C LYS A 150 14.20 -8.20 1.28
N LEU A 151 13.31 -7.68 2.13
CA LEU A 151 13.04 -8.27 3.43
C LEU A 151 12.49 -9.71 3.33
N THR A 152 11.69 -9.99 2.32
CA THR A 152 11.03 -11.30 2.18
C THR A 152 11.42 -12.06 0.91
N ASN A 153 11.90 -11.37 -0.14
CA ASN A 153 12.28 -11.98 -1.40
C ASN A 153 13.79 -12.25 -1.48
N LYS A 154 14.16 -13.54 -1.53
CA LYS A 154 15.55 -13.97 -1.74
C LYS A 154 15.93 -14.21 -3.21
N GLY A 155 15.03 -13.95 -4.16
CA GLY A 155 15.24 -14.25 -5.59
C GLY A 155 15.05 -13.04 -6.50
N THR A 156 15.87 -12.96 -7.55
CA THR A 156 15.75 -11.97 -8.63
C THR A 156 14.59 -12.37 -9.55
N ARG A 157 13.57 -11.52 -9.66
CA ARG A 157 12.50 -11.71 -10.63
C ARG A 157 12.84 -10.96 -11.92
N VAL A 158 12.79 -11.65 -13.05
CA VAL A 158 12.84 -11.02 -14.38
C VAL A 158 11.59 -10.16 -14.53
N LYS A 159 11.76 -8.86 -14.74
CA LYS A 159 10.64 -7.93 -14.94
C LYS A 159 10.18 -8.00 -16.40
N CYS A 160 8.92 -8.34 -16.62
CA CYS A 160 8.29 -8.13 -17.91
C CYS A 160 8.10 -6.63 -18.13
N GLN A 161 8.53 -6.13 -19.27
CA GLN A 161 8.23 -4.76 -19.72
C GLN A 161 6.95 -4.81 -20.55
N TYR A 162 5.96 -4.02 -20.17
CA TYR A 162 4.78 -3.75 -20.97
C TYR A 162 4.91 -2.34 -21.57
N GLU A 163 4.61 -2.22 -22.85
CA GLU A 163 4.42 -0.90 -23.47
C GLU A 163 3.02 -0.39 -23.08
N ILE A 164 2.97 0.85 -22.61
CA ILE A 164 1.70 1.45 -22.16
C ILE A 164 1.65 2.86 -22.72
N ASP A 165 0.71 3.08 -23.63
CA ASP A 165 0.46 4.40 -24.23
C ASP A 165 -0.25 5.36 -23.27
N GLU A 166 -0.85 4.85 -22.19
CA GLU A 166 -1.57 5.61 -21.19
C GLU A 166 -1.06 5.33 -19.78
N ILE A 167 -1.17 6.34 -18.93
CA ILE A 167 -0.66 6.28 -17.57
C ILE A 167 -1.64 5.49 -16.71
N THR A 168 -1.32 4.24 -16.45
CA THR A 168 -2.04 3.40 -15.49
C THR A 168 -1.19 3.21 -14.25
N LEU A 169 -1.80 3.29 -13.07
CA LEU A 169 -1.09 3.15 -11.80
C LEU A 169 -0.53 1.76 -11.55
N ALA A 170 -1.21 0.73 -12.03
CA ALA A 170 -0.75 -0.64 -11.93
C ALA A 170 0.62 -0.86 -12.61
N THR A 171 1.04 0.08 -13.43
CA THR A 171 2.27 0.03 -14.20
C THR A 171 3.27 1.11 -13.83
N VAL A 172 3.00 1.90 -12.79
CA VAL A 172 4.03 2.80 -12.24
C VAL A 172 5.22 1.96 -11.83
N LYS A 173 6.30 2.17 -12.54
CA LYS A 173 7.57 1.50 -12.26
C LYS A 173 8.13 2.07 -10.97
N LYS A 174 8.93 1.28 -10.27
CA LYS A 174 9.61 1.72 -9.05
C LYS A 174 10.60 2.83 -9.38
N CYS A 175 10.16 4.06 -9.20
CA CYS A 175 10.94 5.27 -9.37
C CYS A 175 10.46 6.31 -8.34
N ASP A 176 11.29 7.30 -8.10
CA ASP A 176 10.96 8.37 -7.15
C ASP A 176 10.04 9.38 -7.84
N TRP A 177 8.77 9.29 -7.51
CA TRP A 177 7.75 10.13 -8.12
C TRP A 177 6.52 10.29 -7.22
N VAL A 178 5.92 11.46 -7.25
CA VAL A 178 4.70 11.81 -6.54
C VAL A 178 3.69 12.38 -7.53
N LEU A 179 2.45 11.89 -7.47
CA LEU A 179 1.29 12.45 -8.14
C LEU A 179 0.43 13.21 -7.13
N LEU A 180 0.17 14.49 -7.41
CA LEU A 180 -0.73 15.29 -6.61
C LEU A 180 -2.18 15.05 -7.02
N LYS A 181 -3.11 15.19 -6.08
CA LYS A 181 -4.55 15.04 -6.36
C LYS A 181 -5.04 16.05 -7.41
N SER A 182 -4.50 17.26 -7.37
CA SER A 182 -4.79 18.32 -8.35
C SER A 182 -4.32 18.03 -9.77
N GLU A 183 -3.46 17.04 -9.96
CA GLU A 183 -2.92 16.66 -11.27
C GLU A 183 -3.71 15.53 -11.93
N ILE A 184 -4.69 14.98 -11.24
CA ILE A 184 -5.61 13.96 -11.80
C ILE A 184 -6.71 14.68 -12.57
N ILE A 185 -6.78 14.44 -13.88
CA ILE A 185 -7.80 15.00 -14.76
C ILE A 185 -9.05 14.12 -14.78
N GLU A 186 -8.86 12.80 -14.86
CA GLU A 186 -9.94 11.83 -15.02
C GLU A 186 -9.55 10.47 -14.44
N ASP A 187 -10.51 9.80 -13.82
CA ASP A 187 -10.39 8.40 -13.42
C ASP A 187 -10.89 7.53 -14.59
N ILE A 188 -9.96 6.89 -15.30
CA ILE A 188 -10.25 6.09 -16.48
C ILE A 188 -10.68 4.65 -16.19
N HIS A 189 -10.72 4.25 -14.92
CA HIS A 189 -11.14 2.92 -14.49
C HIS A 189 -12.53 2.52 -14.99
N LYS A 190 -13.42 3.51 -15.13
CA LYS A 190 -14.83 3.25 -15.49
C LYS A 190 -15.09 3.18 -16.98
N THR A 191 -14.17 3.66 -17.81
CA THR A 191 -14.43 3.91 -19.24
C THR A 191 -13.79 2.89 -20.16
N ARG A 192 -12.83 2.09 -19.71
CA ARG A 192 -12.11 1.12 -20.55
C ARG A 192 -12.13 -0.28 -19.96
N LYS A 193 -12.85 -1.17 -20.63
CA LYS A 193 -12.90 -2.60 -20.29
C LYS A 193 -11.63 -3.37 -20.68
N ASP A 194 -10.76 -2.79 -21.47
CA ASP A 194 -9.65 -3.44 -22.16
C ASP A 194 -8.28 -3.09 -21.57
N SER A 195 -8.21 -2.15 -20.62
CA SER A 195 -6.95 -1.81 -19.95
C SER A 195 -6.66 -2.75 -18.80
N PHE A 196 -5.53 -3.42 -18.87
CA PHE A 196 -4.96 -4.10 -17.70
C PHE A 196 -4.51 -3.05 -16.70
N GLY A 197 -5.22 -2.96 -15.60
CA GLY A 197 -4.92 -2.03 -14.53
C GLY A 197 -5.83 -0.81 -14.57
N ILE A 198 -5.80 -0.13 -13.47
CA ILE A 198 -6.60 1.04 -13.18
C ILE A 198 -5.70 2.25 -13.37
N GLY A 199 -6.18 3.29 -13.99
CA GLY A 199 -5.37 4.44 -14.33
C GLY A 199 -6.08 5.76 -14.15
N TYR A 200 -5.27 6.79 -14.08
CA TYR A 200 -5.70 8.17 -14.12
C TYR A 200 -5.16 8.83 -15.36
N LYS A 201 -5.99 9.65 -15.98
CA LYS A 201 -5.51 10.67 -16.91
C LYS A 201 -4.93 11.80 -16.06
N ILE A 202 -3.67 12.11 -16.28
CA ILE A 202 -2.95 13.12 -15.50
C ILE A 202 -2.54 14.30 -16.35
N THR A 203 -2.15 15.40 -15.72
CA THR A 203 -1.64 16.57 -16.44
C THR A 203 -0.36 16.24 -17.21
N LYS A 204 -0.09 17.01 -18.26
CA LYS A 204 1.12 16.84 -19.07
C LYS A 204 2.39 17.00 -18.23
N GLU A 205 2.39 17.92 -17.31
CA GLU A 205 3.51 18.22 -16.40
C GLU A 205 3.80 17.03 -15.48
N ALA A 206 2.77 16.42 -14.92
CA ALA A 206 2.90 15.21 -14.10
C ALA A 206 3.44 14.03 -14.93
N GLY A 207 2.98 13.87 -16.17
CA GLY A 207 3.48 12.86 -17.10
C GLY A 207 4.96 13.05 -17.45
N ILE A 208 5.40 14.28 -17.69
CA ILE A 208 6.80 14.60 -17.95
C ILE A 208 7.68 14.22 -16.75
N ARG A 209 7.31 14.65 -15.54
CA ARG A 209 8.05 14.31 -14.32
C ARG A 209 8.14 12.80 -14.11
N ARG A 210 7.06 12.07 -14.35
CA ARG A 210 7.05 10.61 -14.26
C ARG A 210 8.04 9.99 -15.24
N ASN A 211 8.02 10.40 -16.53
CA ASN A 211 8.90 9.86 -17.54
C ASN A 211 10.39 10.15 -17.24
N GLU A 212 10.69 11.30 -16.64
CA GLU A 212 12.02 11.63 -16.16
C GLU A 212 12.46 10.75 -15.00
N ALA A 213 11.58 10.51 -14.03
CA ALA A 213 11.84 9.62 -12.90
C ALA A 213 12.07 8.18 -13.36
N GLU A 214 11.28 7.69 -14.32
CA GLU A 214 11.47 6.36 -14.91
C GLU A 214 12.81 6.25 -15.63
N ARG A 215 13.20 7.26 -16.40
CA ARG A 215 14.53 7.29 -17.07
C ARG A 215 15.68 7.29 -16.07
N LYS A 216 15.60 8.10 -15.02
CA LYS A 216 16.62 8.12 -13.94
C LYS A 216 16.71 6.77 -13.24
N ALA A 217 15.60 6.05 -13.11
CA ALA A 217 15.56 4.72 -12.54
C ALA A 217 16.05 3.60 -13.48
N GLY A 218 16.45 3.94 -14.72
CA GLY A 218 17.00 3.01 -15.72
C GLY A 218 15.93 2.27 -16.53
N TYR A 219 14.69 2.77 -16.54
CA TYR A 219 13.66 2.25 -17.43
C TYR A 219 13.75 2.94 -18.79
N VAL A 220 13.78 2.14 -19.86
CA VAL A 220 13.76 2.67 -21.24
C VAL A 220 12.31 3.01 -21.58
N THR A 221 12.01 4.29 -21.75
CA THR A 221 10.78 4.73 -22.42
C THR A 221 11.05 4.65 -23.92
N ARG A 222 10.35 3.79 -24.65
CA ARG A 222 10.31 3.91 -26.10
C ARG A 222 9.53 5.18 -26.45
N ASN A 223 10.13 6.03 -27.28
CA ASN A 223 9.50 7.19 -27.88
C ASN A 223 8.41 6.76 -28.86
#